data_6f3b221b6fa93f24690f2d49af772a15
#
_entry.id   6f3b221b6fa93f24690f2d49af772a15
#
_cell.length_a   1.000
_cell.length_b   1.000
_cell.length_c   1.000
_cell.angle_alpha   90.00
_cell.angle_beta   90.00
_cell.angle_gamma   90.00
#
_symmetry.space_group_name_H-M   'P 1'
#
loop_
_entity.id
_entity.type
_entity.pdbx_description
1 polymer ?
#
loop_
_entity_poly.entity_id
_entity_poly.type
_entity_poly.pdbx_seq_one_letter_code
_entity_poly.pdbx_strand_id
1 'polypeptide(L)'
;MKAKAITPILNVSNLQDSFEWFEKLGWKKLWDWGDPSGFGAVGSGDCEIFLCQNGQGGRGRGNNSRTFGPGGDETQDKGAWMSIWVENVDQVYALAMENGIA
;
A
#
# COMPACT_ATOMS: atom_id res chain seq x y z
N MET A 1 17.40 16.77 -14.55
CA MET A 1 16.72 15.45 -14.62
C MET A 1 15.21 15.66 -14.66
N LYS A 2 14.54 14.96 -15.53
CA LYS A 2 13.06 14.94 -15.53
C LYS A 2 12.59 13.56 -15.05
N ALA A 3 11.91 13.52 -13.93
CA ALA A 3 11.27 12.29 -13.47
C ALA A 3 9.99 12.04 -14.29
N LYS A 4 9.74 10.80 -14.66
CA LYS A 4 8.53 10.40 -15.40
C LYS A 4 7.47 9.81 -14.50
N ALA A 5 7.87 9.18 -13.42
CA ALA A 5 6.95 8.55 -12.48
C ALA A 5 7.69 8.26 -11.18
N ILE A 6 6.91 8.05 -10.15
CA ILE A 6 7.41 7.56 -8.86
C ILE A 6 6.52 6.37 -8.50
N THR A 7 7.15 5.25 -8.16
CA THR A 7 6.42 4.07 -7.74
C THR A 7 6.76 3.79 -6.28
N PRO A 8 5.79 3.90 -5.36
CA PRO A 8 6.02 3.51 -3.98
C PRO A 8 6.21 2.00 -3.87
N ILE A 9 7.03 1.59 -2.92
CA ILE A 9 7.24 0.18 -2.59
C ILE A 9 6.81 0.00 -1.14
N LEU A 10 5.79 -0.82 -0.93
CA LEU A 10 5.28 -1.12 0.40
C LEU A 10 5.84 -2.45 0.88
N ASN A 11 6.32 -2.45 2.11
CA ASN A 11 6.75 -3.67 2.77
C ASN A 11 5.52 -4.32 3.42
N VAL A 12 5.17 -5.51 2.98
CA VAL A 12 3.98 -6.22 3.44
C VAL A 12 4.36 -7.53 4.12
N SER A 13 3.51 -8.00 5.02
CA SER A 13 3.75 -9.25 5.74
C SER A 13 3.36 -10.48 4.91
N ASN A 14 2.38 -10.35 4.04
CA ASN A 14 1.92 -11.44 3.17
C ASN A 14 1.50 -10.88 1.81
N LEU A 15 2.22 -11.27 0.77
CA LEU A 15 2.01 -10.73 -0.57
C LEU A 15 0.64 -11.10 -1.13
N GLN A 16 0.21 -12.36 -0.97
CA GLN A 16 -1.06 -12.82 -1.53
C GLN A 16 -2.25 -12.14 -0.84
N ASP A 17 -2.21 -12.00 0.49
CA ASP A 17 -3.24 -11.28 1.23
C ASP A 17 -3.30 -9.82 0.79
N SER A 18 -2.15 -9.22 0.50
CA SER A 18 -2.08 -7.85 0.03
C SER A 18 -2.69 -7.68 -1.35
N PHE A 19 -2.46 -8.61 -2.27
CA PHE A 19 -3.11 -8.59 -3.58
C PHE A 19 -4.63 -8.68 -3.44
N GLU A 20 -5.11 -9.56 -2.57
CA GLU A 20 -6.56 -9.70 -2.32
C GLU A 20 -7.15 -8.43 -1.75
N TRP A 21 -6.45 -7.80 -0.82
CA TRP A 21 -6.90 -6.55 -0.22
C TRP A 21 -7.02 -5.44 -1.26
N PHE A 22 -6.02 -5.31 -2.13
CA PHE A 22 -6.05 -4.30 -3.19
C PHE A 22 -7.14 -4.60 -4.22
N GLU A 23 -7.41 -5.87 -4.53
CA GLU A 23 -8.52 -6.23 -5.41
C GLU A 23 -9.87 -5.78 -4.84
N LYS A 24 -10.05 -5.91 -3.51
CA LYS A 24 -11.26 -5.44 -2.84
C LYS A 24 -11.41 -3.93 -2.88
N LEU A 25 -10.31 -3.22 -3.07
CA LEU A 25 -10.31 -1.77 -3.25
C LEU A 25 -10.51 -1.36 -4.72
N GLY A 26 -10.54 -2.31 -5.64
CA GLY A 26 -10.71 -2.05 -7.06
C GLY A 26 -9.41 -1.95 -7.86
N TRP A 27 -8.28 -2.23 -7.21
CA TRP A 27 -6.99 -2.30 -7.89
C TRP A 27 -6.80 -3.68 -8.52
N LYS A 28 -5.87 -3.78 -9.44
CA LYS A 28 -5.56 -5.05 -10.13
C LYS A 28 -4.14 -5.48 -9.83
N LYS A 29 -3.95 -6.78 -9.63
CA LYS A 29 -2.62 -7.36 -9.65
C LYS A 29 -2.06 -7.24 -11.06
N LEU A 30 -0.86 -6.67 -11.19
CA LEU A 30 -0.19 -6.51 -12.48
C LEU A 30 0.77 -7.67 -12.76
N TRP A 31 1.58 -8.02 -11.77
CA TRP A 31 2.56 -9.11 -11.89
C TRP A 31 3.08 -9.49 -10.50
N ASP A 32 3.72 -10.65 -10.42
CA ASP A 32 4.52 -11.04 -9.27
C ASP A 32 5.82 -11.70 -9.75
N TRP A 33 6.79 -11.78 -8.85
CA TRP A 33 8.11 -12.30 -9.15
C TRP A 33 8.65 -13.09 -7.97
N GLY A 34 9.40 -14.15 -8.28
CA GLY A 34 10.03 -15.00 -7.30
C GLY A 34 9.32 -16.36 -7.15
N ASP A 35 10.04 -17.34 -6.58
CA ASP A 35 9.51 -18.66 -6.31
C ASP A 35 10.02 -19.13 -4.93
N PRO A 36 9.15 -19.02 -3.88
CA PRO A 36 7.80 -18.43 -3.91
C PRO A 36 7.83 -16.92 -4.16
N SER A 37 6.70 -16.38 -4.67
CA SER A 37 6.61 -14.95 -4.97
C SER A 37 6.75 -14.10 -3.72
N GLY A 38 7.68 -13.15 -3.75
CA GLY A 38 7.95 -12.23 -2.64
C GLY A 38 7.89 -10.78 -3.04
N PHE A 39 7.64 -10.48 -4.30
CA PHE A 39 7.60 -9.12 -4.84
C PHE A 39 6.54 -9.05 -5.92
N GLY A 40 5.83 -7.96 -6.01
CA GLY A 40 4.79 -7.83 -7.02
C GLY A 40 4.32 -6.40 -7.18
N ALA A 41 3.31 -6.22 -8.00
CA ALA A 41 2.75 -4.92 -8.30
C ALA A 41 1.24 -4.97 -8.40
N VAL A 42 0.61 -3.88 -7.98
CA VAL A 42 -0.81 -3.62 -8.18
C VAL A 42 -0.96 -2.29 -8.89
N GLY A 43 -2.02 -2.15 -9.65
CA GLY A 43 -2.27 -0.94 -10.42
C GLY A 43 -3.71 -0.52 -10.45
N SER A 44 -3.92 0.77 -10.64
CA SER A 44 -5.23 1.38 -10.87
C SER A 44 -5.05 2.56 -11.80
N GLY A 45 -5.65 2.51 -12.98
CA GLY A 45 -5.42 3.51 -14.00
C GLY A 45 -3.93 3.57 -14.37
N ASP A 46 -3.35 4.75 -14.31
CA ASP A 46 -1.92 4.95 -14.59
C ASP A 46 -1.04 4.84 -13.33
N CYS A 47 -1.63 4.49 -12.20
CA CYS A 47 -0.92 4.38 -10.93
C CYS A 47 -0.50 2.96 -10.64
N GLU A 48 0.67 2.82 -10.03
CA GLU A 48 1.26 1.52 -9.71
C GLU A 48 1.89 1.58 -8.33
N ILE A 49 1.74 0.51 -7.57
CA ILE A 49 2.37 0.33 -6.25
C ILE A 49 3.07 -1.02 -6.27
N PHE A 50 4.32 -1.06 -5.85
CA PHE A 50 5.04 -2.31 -5.66
C PHE A 50 4.85 -2.80 -4.23
N LEU A 51 4.76 -4.11 -4.08
CA LEU A 51 4.60 -4.79 -2.80
C LEU A 51 5.78 -5.74 -2.61
N CYS A 52 6.46 -5.62 -1.48
CA CYS A 52 7.60 -6.47 -1.15
C CYS A 52 7.34 -7.20 0.16
N GLN A 53 7.31 -8.52 0.13
CA GLN A 53 7.10 -9.33 1.32
C GLN A 53 8.41 -9.43 2.10
N ASN A 54 8.37 -9.05 3.37
CA ASN A 54 9.53 -9.11 4.26
C ASN A 54 10.74 -8.30 3.77
N GLY A 55 10.47 -7.21 3.03
CA GLY A 55 11.52 -6.32 2.57
C GLY A 55 12.05 -5.44 3.69
N GLN A 56 13.01 -4.60 3.34
CA GLN A 56 13.54 -3.60 4.26
C GLN A 56 12.57 -2.44 4.40
N GLY A 57 12.57 -1.81 5.56
CA GLY A 57 11.73 -0.67 5.85
C GLY A 57 10.66 -0.98 6.88
N GLY A 58 9.93 0.04 7.27
CA GLY A 58 8.89 -0.08 8.28
C GLY A 58 7.67 -0.85 7.76
N ARG A 59 7.00 -1.54 8.65
CA ARG A 59 5.76 -2.26 8.38
C ARG A 59 4.71 -1.88 9.40
N GLY A 60 3.49 -2.18 9.04
CA GLY A 60 2.37 -2.07 9.95
C GLY A 60 1.66 -0.74 9.85
N ARG A 61 0.68 -0.59 10.70
CA ARG A 61 -0.13 0.61 10.78
C ARG A 61 0.52 1.59 11.71
N GLY A 62 0.97 2.70 11.18
CA GLY A 62 1.43 3.80 12.00
C GLY A 62 0.24 4.44 12.71
N ASN A 63 0.46 4.93 13.92
CA ASN A 63 -0.50 5.78 14.59
C ASN A 63 -0.28 7.21 14.07
N ASN A 64 -1.25 7.72 13.31
CA ASN A 64 -1.15 9.03 12.68
C ASN A 64 -0.90 10.16 13.68
N SER A 65 -1.44 10.04 14.89
CA SER A 65 -1.23 11.06 15.91
C SER A 65 0.21 11.14 16.39
N ARG A 66 0.97 10.07 16.24
CA ARG A 66 2.38 10.00 16.61
C ARG A 66 3.33 10.28 15.45
N THR A 67 2.84 10.26 14.23
CA THR A 67 3.67 10.46 13.04
C THR A 67 4.18 11.89 12.95
N PHE A 68 3.41 12.85 13.42
CA PHE A 68 3.75 14.28 13.39
C PHE A 68 4.05 14.89 14.74
N GLY A 69 3.84 14.17 15.83
CA GLY A 69 4.07 14.70 17.17
C GLY A 69 5.52 14.63 17.58
N PRO A 70 6.01 15.56 18.41
CA PRO A 70 7.31 15.41 19.03
C PRO A 70 7.31 14.20 19.96
N GLY A 71 8.35 13.40 19.95
CA GLY A 71 8.50 12.24 20.80
C GLY A 71 7.83 10.97 20.32
N GLY A 72 7.63 10.82 18.99
CA GLY A 72 7.22 9.55 18.44
C GLY A 72 8.18 8.44 18.86
N ASP A 73 7.64 7.26 19.16
CA ASP A 73 8.45 6.13 19.57
C ASP A 73 9.28 5.62 18.40
N GLU A 74 10.58 5.90 18.42
CA GLU A 74 11.51 5.49 17.36
C GLU A 74 11.77 4.00 17.34
N THR A 75 11.35 3.27 18.37
CA THR A 75 11.56 1.83 18.46
C THR A 75 10.46 1.03 17.76
N GLN A 76 9.34 1.66 17.39
CA GLN A 76 8.25 0.98 16.69
C GLN A 76 8.40 1.11 15.19
N ASP A 77 8.12 0.02 14.49
CA ASP A 77 8.02 0.04 13.03
C ASP A 77 6.90 0.98 12.61
N LYS A 78 7.23 1.92 11.76
CA LYS A 78 6.27 2.87 11.21
C LYS A 78 6.00 2.50 9.76
N GLY A 79 4.75 2.34 9.42
CA GLY A 79 4.36 2.10 8.04
C GLY A 79 4.59 3.32 7.16
N ALA A 80 4.52 3.10 5.87
CA ALA A 80 4.53 4.18 4.91
C ALA A 80 3.17 4.88 4.88
N TRP A 81 3.19 6.17 4.54
CA TRP A 81 1.99 6.94 4.35
C TRP A 81 1.99 7.38 2.92
N MET A 82 0.85 7.35 2.31
CA MET A 82 0.69 7.90 0.98
C MET A 82 -0.69 8.51 0.84
N SER A 83 -0.80 9.45 -0.05
CA SER A 83 -2.06 10.07 -0.43
C SER A 83 -2.40 9.62 -1.83
N ILE A 84 -3.59 9.07 -1.98
CA ILE A 84 -4.07 8.60 -3.28
C ILE A 84 -5.24 9.52 -3.68
N TRP A 85 -5.11 10.15 -4.83
CA TRP A 85 -6.14 11.01 -5.37
C TRP A 85 -7.04 10.19 -6.27
N VAL A 86 -8.33 10.28 -6.06
CA VAL A 86 -9.34 9.51 -6.79
C VAL A 86 -10.41 10.44 -7.34
N GLU A 87 -11.14 10.00 -8.36
CA GLU A 87 -12.18 10.81 -8.98
C GLU A 87 -13.38 11.02 -8.05
N ASN A 88 -13.73 10.00 -7.27
CA ASN A 88 -14.89 10.07 -6.39
C ASN A 88 -14.61 9.31 -5.09
N VAL A 89 -14.33 10.06 -4.03
CA VAL A 89 -14.01 9.51 -2.71
C VAL A 89 -15.20 8.72 -2.14
N ASP A 90 -16.41 9.18 -2.32
CA ASP A 90 -17.60 8.51 -1.78
C ASP A 90 -17.79 7.13 -2.39
N GLN A 91 -17.51 6.98 -3.69
CA GLN A 91 -17.56 5.67 -4.35
C GLN A 91 -16.49 4.72 -3.81
N VAL A 92 -15.30 5.22 -3.58
CA VAL A 92 -14.21 4.41 -3.00
C VAL A 92 -14.56 3.96 -1.59
N TYR A 93 -15.12 4.86 -0.78
CA TYR A 93 -15.55 4.52 0.57
C TYR A 93 -16.67 3.47 0.56
N ALA A 94 -17.65 3.63 -0.31
CA ALA A 94 -18.76 2.67 -0.44
C ALA A 94 -18.25 1.28 -0.85
N LEU A 95 -17.31 1.23 -1.80
CA LEU A 95 -16.69 -0.03 -2.23
C LEU A 95 -15.93 -0.69 -1.09
N ALA A 96 -15.17 0.09 -0.34
CA ALA A 96 -14.40 -0.41 0.80
C ALA A 96 -15.31 -0.96 1.90
N MET A 97 -16.44 -0.29 2.16
CA MET A 97 -17.43 -0.76 3.13
C MET A 97 -18.10 -2.05 2.65
N GLU A 98 -18.50 -2.11 1.38
CA GLU A 98 -19.12 -3.28 0.78
C GLU A 98 -18.21 -4.52 0.85
N ASN A 99 -16.92 -4.32 0.63
CA ASN A 99 -15.93 -5.40 0.61
C ASN A 99 -15.26 -5.65 1.97
N GLY A 100 -15.70 -4.95 3.01
CA GLY A 100 -15.26 -5.21 4.39
C GLY A 100 -13.83 -4.79 4.70
N ILE A 101 -13.28 -3.81 3.98
CA ILE A 101 -11.91 -3.33 4.17
C ILE A 101 -11.82 -1.90 4.71
N ALA A 102 -12.94 -1.29 4.97
CA ALA A 102 -12.96 0.07 5.56
C ALA A 102 -12.90 0.00 7.08
#